data_14a99b1b7f2030d93ea97f15624031bc
#
_entry.id   14a99b1b7f2030d93ea97f15624031bc
#
_cell.length_a   1.000
_cell.length_b   1.000
_cell.length_c   1.000
_cell.angle_alpha   90.00
_cell.angle_beta   90.00
_cell.angle_gamma   90.00
#
_symmetry.space_group_name_H-M   'P 1'
#
loop_
_entity.id
_entity.type
_entity.pdbx_description
1 polymer ?
#
loop_
_entity_poly.entity_id
_entity_poly.type
_entity_poly.pdbx_seq_one_letter_code
_entity_poly.pdbx_strand_id
1 'polypeptide(L)'
;MKERLMDAAMDLIWENSYGATSVDAICERAGAKKGSFYYFFKSKSELAAAALEDCWNKKKAEMDSIFSPTVPPLERFDRYFNFVHDRLAEVQKKCGSILGCPFISVGSEVSTQDQIVRETIDRIMDRKLNYFVSAVRDAAAEGVIDAPDPVAKARALFSCYQGMMAQARIQNDIELLRGFREVAMEVLGVKRASAMSSS
;
A
#
# COMPACT_ATOMS: atom_id res chain seq x y z
N MET A 1 -9.08 11.02 -21.91
CA MET A 1 -7.84 11.85 -21.82
C MET A 1 -7.41 12.07 -20.37
N LYS A 2 -8.31 12.52 -19.49
CA LYS A 2 -8.00 12.72 -18.06
C LYS A 2 -7.41 11.45 -17.43
N GLU A 3 -8.06 10.30 -17.62
CA GLU A 3 -7.61 9.00 -17.11
C GLU A 3 -6.24 8.60 -17.66
N ARG A 4 -5.99 8.78 -18.97
CA ARG A 4 -4.67 8.51 -19.57
C ARG A 4 -3.55 9.35 -18.95
N LEU A 5 -3.82 10.60 -18.58
CA LEU A 5 -2.87 11.45 -17.87
C LEU A 5 -2.61 10.95 -16.44
N MET A 6 -3.66 10.48 -15.74
CA MET A 6 -3.51 9.92 -14.38
C MET A 6 -2.74 8.59 -14.42
N ASP A 7 -3.04 7.69 -15.36
CA ASP A 7 -2.34 6.42 -15.51
C ASP A 7 -0.86 6.66 -15.84
N ALA A 8 -0.56 7.53 -16.83
CA ALA A 8 0.82 7.87 -17.18
C ALA A 8 1.59 8.52 -16.02
N ALA A 9 0.93 9.40 -15.24
CA ALA A 9 1.54 10.00 -14.07
C ALA A 9 1.85 8.94 -13.00
N MET A 10 0.90 8.03 -12.75
CA MET A 10 1.07 6.98 -11.74
C MET A 10 2.22 6.04 -12.10
N ASP A 11 2.30 5.61 -13.36
CA ASP A 11 3.36 4.73 -13.85
C ASP A 11 4.73 5.42 -13.72
N LEU A 12 4.89 6.63 -14.26
CA LEU A 12 6.17 7.35 -14.22
C LEU A 12 6.64 7.67 -12.80
N ILE A 13 5.72 8.11 -11.93
CA ILE A 13 6.03 8.42 -10.54
C ILE A 13 6.45 7.15 -9.78
N TRP A 14 5.81 6.03 -10.05
CA TRP A 14 6.13 4.77 -9.38
C TRP A 14 7.42 4.13 -9.90
N GLU A 15 7.65 4.17 -11.22
CA GLU A 15 8.86 3.67 -11.87
C GLU A 15 10.11 4.47 -11.49
N ASN A 16 10.00 5.80 -11.43
CA ASN A 16 11.13 6.70 -11.19
C ASN A 16 11.04 7.36 -9.81
N SER A 17 10.42 8.53 -9.75
CA SER A 17 10.05 9.28 -8.54
C SER A 17 9.15 10.45 -8.91
N TYR A 18 8.49 11.05 -7.90
CA TYR A 18 7.69 12.25 -8.12
C TYR A 18 8.55 13.43 -8.61
N GLY A 19 9.72 13.65 -8.00
CA GLY A 19 10.61 14.77 -8.35
C GLY A 19 11.17 14.65 -9.77
N ALA A 20 11.55 13.45 -10.18
CA ALA A 20 12.10 13.20 -11.51
C ALA A 20 11.06 13.23 -12.64
N THR A 21 9.77 13.11 -12.31
CA THR A 21 8.69 13.07 -13.29
C THR A 21 8.24 14.49 -13.67
N SER A 22 8.41 14.88 -14.91
CA SER A 22 7.96 16.18 -15.44
C SER A 22 6.56 16.10 -16.07
N VAL A 23 5.88 17.25 -16.17
CA VAL A 23 4.59 17.36 -16.90
C VAL A 23 4.77 16.98 -18.37
N ASP A 24 5.92 17.30 -18.96
CA ASP A 24 6.21 16.95 -20.36
C ASP A 24 6.31 15.46 -20.55
N ALA A 25 7.04 14.75 -19.68
CA ALA A 25 7.13 13.28 -19.71
C ALA A 25 5.76 12.61 -19.53
N ILE A 26 4.92 13.15 -18.64
CA ILE A 26 3.56 12.64 -18.45
C ILE A 26 2.72 12.83 -19.72
N CYS A 27 2.78 14.03 -20.33
CA CYS A 27 2.05 14.30 -21.57
C CYS A 27 2.52 13.39 -22.70
N GLU A 28 3.82 13.19 -22.84
CA GLU A 28 4.40 12.29 -23.85
C GLU A 28 3.94 10.86 -23.65
N ARG A 29 4.05 10.30 -22.44
CA ARG A 29 3.59 8.93 -22.07
C ARG A 29 2.08 8.77 -22.31
N ALA A 30 1.29 9.80 -22.00
CA ALA A 30 -0.16 9.81 -22.21
C ALA A 30 -0.58 10.03 -23.67
N GLY A 31 0.33 10.40 -24.58
CA GLY A 31 0.00 10.84 -25.93
C GLY A 31 -0.90 12.08 -25.92
N ALA A 32 -0.62 13.04 -25.03
CA ALA A 32 -1.41 14.24 -24.81
C ALA A 32 -0.58 15.50 -25.09
N LYS A 33 -1.25 16.58 -25.54
CA LYS A 33 -0.61 17.89 -25.62
C LYS A 33 -0.66 18.59 -24.24
N LYS A 34 0.31 19.47 -23.95
CA LYS A 34 0.33 20.30 -22.73
C LYS A 34 -1.00 21.05 -22.47
N GLY A 35 -1.65 21.54 -23.51
CA GLY A 35 -2.96 22.18 -23.40
C GLY A 35 -4.04 21.25 -22.82
N SER A 36 -4.00 19.95 -23.14
CA SER A 36 -4.91 18.97 -22.55
C SER A 36 -4.62 18.73 -21.07
N PHE A 37 -3.34 18.73 -20.67
CA PHE A 37 -2.98 18.67 -19.26
C PHE A 37 -3.59 19.84 -18.48
N TYR A 38 -3.32 21.09 -18.90
CA TYR A 38 -3.80 22.27 -18.19
C TYR A 38 -5.31 22.48 -18.27
N TYR A 39 -5.98 21.81 -19.18
CA TYR A 39 -7.44 21.76 -19.21
C TYR A 39 -8.01 20.96 -18.01
N PHE A 40 -7.34 19.86 -17.62
CA PHE A 40 -7.82 18.98 -16.56
C PHE A 40 -7.19 19.26 -15.20
N PHE A 41 -5.95 19.71 -15.14
CA PHE A 41 -5.16 19.84 -13.92
C PHE A 41 -4.38 21.16 -13.91
N LYS A 42 -4.44 21.87 -12.78
CA LYS A 42 -3.74 23.15 -12.63
C LYS A 42 -2.24 22.98 -12.36
N SER A 43 -1.84 21.81 -11.81
CA SER A 43 -0.46 21.55 -11.42
C SER A 43 -0.14 20.05 -11.49
N LYS A 44 1.16 19.71 -11.44
CA LYS A 44 1.63 18.34 -11.28
C LYS A 44 1.13 17.72 -9.97
N SER A 45 1.08 18.51 -8.90
CA SER A 45 0.57 18.08 -7.60
C SER A 45 -0.89 17.65 -7.66
N GLU A 46 -1.73 18.43 -8.33
CA GLU A 46 -3.15 18.12 -8.50
C GLU A 46 -3.35 16.83 -9.33
N LEU A 47 -2.59 16.66 -10.42
CA LEU A 47 -2.61 15.43 -11.20
C LEU A 47 -2.13 14.24 -10.36
N ALA A 48 -1.01 14.36 -9.64
CA ALA A 48 -0.46 13.29 -8.84
C ALA A 48 -1.43 12.87 -7.72
N ALA A 49 -2.04 13.82 -7.04
CA ALA A 49 -3.07 13.55 -6.02
C ALA A 49 -4.27 12.80 -6.63
N ALA A 50 -4.76 13.22 -7.78
CA ALA A 50 -5.85 12.55 -8.48
C ALA A 50 -5.46 11.14 -8.94
N ALA A 51 -4.24 10.94 -9.44
CA ALA A 51 -3.73 9.64 -9.86
C ALA A 51 -3.56 8.66 -8.67
N LEU A 52 -3.09 9.15 -7.53
CA LEU A 52 -2.99 8.36 -6.30
C LEU A 52 -4.36 7.93 -5.76
N GLU A 53 -5.34 8.83 -5.73
CA GLU A 53 -6.72 8.50 -5.34
C GLU A 53 -7.35 7.49 -6.32
N ASP A 54 -7.16 7.65 -7.62
CA ASP A 54 -7.64 6.70 -8.63
C ASP A 54 -6.99 5.32 -8.47
N CYS A 55 -5.67 5.28 -8.24
CA CYS A 55 -4.93 4.05 -7.95
C CYS A 55 -5.46 3.34 -6.70
N TRP A 56 -5.84 4.08 -5.66
CA TRP A 56 -6.49 3.54 -4.48
C TRP A 56 -7.88 2.99 -4.81
N ASN A 57 -8.71 3.78 -5.50
CA ASN A 57 -10.09 3.41 -5.82
C ASN A 57 -10.17 2.14 -6.68
N LYS A 58 -9.24 1.97 -7.63
CA LYS A 58 -9.11 0.75 -8.44
C LYS A 58 -8.81 -0.51 -7.61
N LYS A 59 -8.18 -0.36 -6.44
CA LYS A 59 -7.83 -1.47 -5.52
C LYS A 59 -8.85 -1.70 -4.42
N LYS A 60 -9.79 -0.77 -4.23
CA LYS A 60 -10.71 -0.80 -3.08
C LYS A 60 -11.55 -2.07 -3.03
N ALA A 61 -12.12 -2.50 -4.15
CA ALA A 61 -12.97 -3.70 -4.19
C ALA A 61 -12.20 -4.97 -3.77
N GLU A 62 -10.92 -5.06 -4.11
CA GLU A 62 -10.05 -6.17 -3.72
C GLU A 62 -9.70 -6.11 -2.23
N MET A 63 -9.40 -4.92 -1.71
CA MET A 63 -9.21 -4.71 -0.27
C MET A 63 -10.46 -5.08 0.52
N ASP A 64 -11.65 -4.67 0.05
CA ASP A 64 -12.94 -5.02 0.68
C ASP A 64 -13.16 -6.55 0.69
N SER A 65 -12.75 -7.26 -0.36
CA SER A 65 -12.84 -8.72 -0.45
C SER A 65 -11.86 -9.42 0.50
N ILE A 66 -10.59 -8.99 0.51
CA ILE A 66 -9.53 -9.56 1.36
C ILE A 66 -9.88 -9.38 2.85
N PHE A 67 -10.31 -8.18 3.23
CA PHE A 67 -10.65 -7.84 4.61
C PHE A 67 -12.13 -7.99 4.95
N SER A 68 -12.88 -8.77 4.16
CA SER A 68 -14.30 -9.03 4.44
C SER A 68 -14.49 -9.60 5.86
N PRO A 69 -15.52 -9.15 6.61
CA PRO A 69 -15.87 -9.72 7.89
C PRO A 69 -16.23 -11.22 7.84
N THR A 70 -16.53 -11.76 6.67
CA THR A 70 -16.81 -13.19 6.47
C THR A 70 -15.53 -14.05 6.41
N VAL A 71 -14.36 -13.42 6.34
CA VAL A 71 -13.06 -14.10 6.35
C VAL A 71 -12.52 -14.08 7.79
N PRO A 72 -11.98 -15.20 8.32
CA PRO A 72 -11.34 -15.24 9.63
C PRO A 72 -10.26 -14.14 9.75
N PRO A 73 -10.17 -13.42 10.88
CA PRO A 73 -9.37 -12.20 10.97
C PRO A 73 -7.88 -12.38 10.69
N LEU A 74 -7.25 -13.47 11.13
CA LEU A 74 -5.85 -13.75 10.83
C LEU A 74 -5.64 -14.10 9.35
N GLU A 75 -6.59 -14.80 8.74
CA GLU A 75 -6.55 -15.16 7.33
C GLU A 75 -6.61 -13.93 6.41
N ARG A 76 -7.25 -12.83 6.84
CA ARG A 76 -7.27 -11.55 6.10
C ARG A 76 -5.84 -11.03 5.89
N PHE A 77 -4.99 -11.14 6.90
CA PHE A 77 -3.57 -10.76 6.79
C PHE A 77 -2.81 -11.69 5.84
N ASP A 78 -3.01 -13.02 5.95
CA ASP A 78 -2.39 -13.98 5.03
C ASP A 78 -2.76 -13.69 3.57
N ARG A 79 -4.05 -13.46 3.30
CA ARG A 79 -4.55 -13.09 1.95
C ARG A 79 -3.93 -11.79 1.47
N TYR A 80 -3.86 -10.78 2.34
CA TYR A 80 -3.28 -9.49 1.99
C TYR A 80 -1.80 -9.57 1.67
N PHE A 81 -1.02 -10.29 2.46
CA PHE A 81 0.41 -10.44 2.24
C PHE A 81 0.71 -11.23 0.96
N ASN A 82 -0.02 -12.31 0.70
CA ASN A 82 0.08 -13.05 -0.55
C ASN A 82 -0.27 -12.17 -1.76
N PHE A 83 -1.37 -11.43 -1.69
CA PHE A 83 -1.77 -10.48 -2.73
C PHE A 83 -0.68 -9.45 -3.03
N VAL A 84 -0.06 -8.87 -2.01
CA VAL A 84 1.01 -7.89 -2.19
C VAL A 84 2.26 -8.53 -2.79
N HIS A 85 2.65 -9.70 -2.27
CA HIS A 85 3.80 -10.46 -2.79
C HIS A 85 3.62 -10.78 -4.28
N ASP A 86 2.50 -11.38 -4.67
CA ASP A 86 2.24 -11.81 -6.04
C ASP A 86 2.23 -10.62 -7.00
N ARG A 87 1.59 -9.52 -6.59
CA ARG A 87 1.57 -8.28 -7.39
C ARG A 87 2.96 -7.69 -7.58
N LEU A 88 3.80 -7.68 -6.56
CA LEU A 88 5.17 -7.19 -6.69
C LEU A 88 6.07 -8.13 -7.50
N ALA A 89 5.86 -9.43 -7.40
CA ALA A 89 6.53 -10.41 -8.25
C ALA A 89 6.19 -10.21 -9.73
N GLU A 90 4.93 -9.90 -10.05
CA GLU A 90 4.53 -9.56 -11.42
C GLU A 90 5.17 -8.26 -11.92
N VAL A 91 5.25 -7.24 -11.07
CA VAL A 91 5.91 -5.97 -11.39
C VAL A 91 7.41 -6.21 -11.62
N GLN A 92 8.08 -6.96 -10.73
CA GLN A 92 9.48 -7.29 -10.87
C GLN A 92 9.78 -8.03 -12.19
N LYS A 93 8.91 -8.96 -12.60
CA LYS A 93 9.06 -9.66 -13.90
C LYS A 93 8.96 -8.71 -15.10
N LYS A 94 8.18 -7.63 -14.99
CA LYS A 94 7.96 -6.66 -16.08
C LYS A 94 9.05 -5.61 -16.18
N CYS A 95 9.51 -5.07 -15.06
CA CYS A 95 10.45 -3.93 -15.04
C CYS A 95 11.82 -4.25 -14.42
N GLY A 96 12.04 -5.50 -13.95
CA GLY A 96 13.33 -5.92 -13.36
C GLY A 96 13.56 -5.42 -11.93
N SER A 97 12.60 -4.69 -11.36
CA SER A 97 12.75 -4.03 -10.05
C SER A 97 11.51 -4.18 -9.18
N ILE A 98 11.73 -4.24 -7.86
CA ILE A 98 10.66 -4.19 -6.88
C ILE A 98 10.33 -2.72 -6.61
N LEU A 99 9.20 -2.26 -7.10
CA LEU A 99 8.79 -0.86 -6.96
C LEU A 99 8.17 -0.54 -5.57
N GLY A 100 7.83 -1.55 -4.78
CA GLY A 100 7.25 -1.38 -3.46
C GLY A 100 5.85 -0.75 -3.48
N CYS A 101 5.49 -0.09 -2.40
CA CYS A 101 4.21 0.61 -2.29
C CYS A 101 4.35 2.05 -2.81
N PRO A 102 3.60 2.47 -3.85
CA PRO A 102 3.70 3.83 -4.40
C PRO A 102 3.37 4.91 -3.35
N PHE A 103 2.41 4.67 -2.47
CA PHE A 103 2.03 5.63 -1.44
C PHE A 103 3.16 5.88 -0.43
N ILE A 104 3.89 4.82 -0.02
CA ILE A 104 5.04 4.96 0.88
C ILE A 104 6.17 5.70 0.18
N SER A 105 6.50 5.31 -1.06
CA SER A 105 7.60 5.89 -1.81
C SER A 105 7.39 7.37 -2.07
N VAL A 106 6.23 7.74 -2.62
CA VAL A 106 5.89 9.14 -2.89
C VAL A 106 5.73 9.93 -1.60
N GLY A 107 5.06 9.36 -0.59
CA GLY A 107 4.88 10.02 0.71
C GLY A 107 6.18 10.36 1.40
N SER A 108 7.16 9.45 1.36
CA SER A 108 8.50 9.68 1.94
C SER A 108 9.29 10.73 1.16
N GLU A 109 9.10 10.82 -0.16
CA GLU A 109 9.80 11.80 -1.00
C GLU A 109 9.26 13.23 -0.81
N VAL A 110 7.93 13.41 -0.79
CA VAL A 110 7.31 14.73 -0.93
C VAL A 110 6.71 15.30 0.35
N SER A 111 6.79 14.58 1.47
CA SER A 111 6.09 14.92 2.72
C SER A 111 6.34 16.36 3.22
N THR A 112 7.51 16.93 2.93
CA THR A 112 7.91 18.28 3.35
C THR A 112 7.81 19.32 2.23
N GLN A 113 7.51 18.90 0.99
CA GLN A 113 7.63 19.76 -0.20
C GLN A 113 6.29 20.02 -0.90
N ASP A 114 5.33 19.08 -0.80
CA ASP A 114 4.06 19.13 -1.51
C ASP A 114 2.90 18.76 -0.59
N GLN A 115 2.22 19.78 -0.09
CA GLN A 115 1.12 19.61 0.85
C GLN A 115 -0.06 18.82 0.26
N ILE A 116 -0.41 19.09 -1.02
CA ILE A 116 -1.56 18.44 -1.67
C ILE A 116 -1.34 16.94 -1.79
N VAL A 117 -0.16 16.54 -2.23
CA VAL A 117 0.21 15.13 -2.39
C VAL A 117 0.32 14.47 -1.01
N ARG A 118 0.96 15.13 -0.03
CA ARG A 118 1.09 14.62 1.34
C ARG A 118 -0.26 14.32 1.98
N GLU A 119 -1.18 15.28 1.96
CA GLU A 119 -2.52 15.11 2.56
C GLU A 119 -3.33 14.02 1.86
N THR A 120 -3.16 13.86 0.56
CA THR A 120 -3.80 12.79 -0.20
C THR A 120 -3.27 11.42 0.22
N ILE A 121 -1.96 11.28 0.34
CA ILE A 121 -1.33 10.03 0.80
C ILE A 121 -1.73 9.71 2.22
N ASP A 122 -1.73 10.68 3.12
CA ASP A 122 -2.12 10.51 4.52
C ASP A 122 -3.54 9.92 4.63
N ARG A 123 -4.51 10.50 3.92
CA ARG A 123 -5.87 9.96 3.84
C ARG A 123 -5.94 8.53 3.28
N ILE A 124 -5.13 8.22 2.27
CA ILE A 124 -5.09 6.86 1.71
C ILE A 124 -4.50 5.87 2.71
N MET A 125 -3.43 6.26 3.39
CA MET A 125 -2.77 5.43 4.40
C MET A 125 -3.68 5.17 5.60
N ASP A 126 -4.46 6.16 6.04
CA ASP A 126 -5.48 5.99 7.06
C ASP A 126 -6.57 5.00 6.64
N ARG A 127 -7.05 5.08 5.40
CA ARG A 127 -8.02 4.10 4.86
C ARG A 127 -7.44 2.68 4.87
N LYS A 128 -6.18 2.52 4.48
CA LYS A 128 -5.49 1.21 4.54
C LYS A 128 -5.34 0.70 5.98
N LEU A 129 -4.93 1.58 6.89
CA LEU A 129 -4.79 1.24 8.31
C LEU A 129 -6.13 0.77 8.90
N ASN A 130 -7.25 1.35 8.49
CA ASN A 130 -8.58 0.97 8.99
C ASN A 130 -8.94 -0.49 8.67
N TYR A 131 -8.49 -1.06 7.56
CA TYR A 131 -8.64 -2.50 7.29
C TYR A 131 -7.88 -3.34 8.31
N PHE A 132 -6.65 -2.95 8.65
CA PHE A 132 -5.85 -3.63 9.68
C PHE A 132 -6.49 -3.51 11.05
N VAL A 133 -6.98 -2.32 11.41
CA VAL A 133 -7.69 -2.07 12.67
C VAL A 133 -8.93 -2.96 12.79
N SER A 134 -9.72 -3.09 11.71
CA SER A 134 -10.89 -3.97 11.70
C SER A 134 -10.49 -5.42 11.96
N ALA A 135 -9.48 -5.95 11.24
CA ALA A 135 -9.04 -7.32 11.41
C ALA A 135 -8.45 -7.58 12.82
N VAL A 136 -7.69 -6.63 13.38
CA VAL A 136 -7.16 -6.74 14.75
C VAL A 136 -8.28 -6.72 15.80
N ARG A 137 -9.30 -5.87 15.63
CA ARG A 137 -10.47 -5.85 16.53
C ARG A 137 -11.22 -7.18 16.53
N ASP A 138 -11.45 -7.73 15.33
CA ASP A 138 -12.14 -9.01 15.18
C ASP A 138 -11.31 -10.14 15.81
N ALA A 139 -9.99 -10.18 15.57
CA ALA A 139 -9.09 -11.17 16.16
C ALA A 139 -9.05 -11.09 17.70
N ALA A 140 -9.11 -9.88 18.27
CA ALA A 140 -9.18 -9.69 19.70
C ALA A 140 -10.54 -10.14 20.25
N ALA A 141 -11.65 -9.83 19.56
CA ALA A 141 -12.99 -10.27 19.94
C ALA A 141 -13.15 -11.78 19.92
N GLU A 142 -12.49 -12.47 18.97
CA GLU A 142 -12.44 -13.96 18.93
C GLU A 142 -11.46 -14.55 19.96
N GLY A 143 -10.72 -13.72 20.69
CA GLY A 143 -9.77 -14.17 21.72
C GLY A 143 -8.49 -14.81 21.20
N VAL A 144 -8.21 -14.75 19.88
CA VAL A 144 -7.01 -15.34 19.27
C VAL A 144 -5.74 -14.50 19.48
N ILE A 145 -5.92 -13.20 19.79
CA ILE A 145 -4.86 -12.30 20.22
C ILE A 145 -5.28 -11.53 21.47
N ASP A 146 -4.29 -10.91 22.14
CA ASP A 146 -4.54 -9.90 23.16
C ASP A 146 -4.23 -8.53 22.59
N ALA A 147 -5.25 -7.67 22.51
CA ALA A 147 -5.13 -6.32 21.96
C ALA A 147 -5.99 -5.33 22.77
N PRO A 148 -5.53 -4.91 23.96
CA PRO A 148 -6.25 -3.92 24.78
C PRO A 148 -6.40 -2.58 24.04
N ASP A 149 -5.46 -2.23 23.18
CA ASP A 149 -5.57 -1.16 22.19
C ASP A 149 -5.40 -1.71 20.77
N PRO A 150 -6.49 -2.09 20.10
CA PRO A 150 -6.44 -2.63 18.74
C PRO A 150 -5.90 -1.64 17.71
N VAL A 151 -6.08 -0.33 17.93
CA VAL A 151 -5.60 0.69 16.99
C VAL A 151 -4.07 0.78 17.08
N ALA A 152 -3.51 0.84 18.28
CA ALA A 152 -2.06 0.85 18.47
C ALA A 152 -1.41 -0.43 17.92
N LYS A 153 -2.02 -1.61 18.18
CA LYS A 153 -1.53 -2.90 17.67
C LYS A 153 -1.57 -2.96 16.14
N ALA A 154 -2.67 -2.55 15.53
CA ALA A 154 -2.79 -2.47 14.07
C ALA A 154 -1.78 -1.50 13.46
N ARG A 155 -1.55 -0.36 14.09
CA ARG A 155 -0.54 0.62 13.67
C ARG A 155 0.87 0.05 13.73
N ALA A 156 1.22 -0.69 14.78
CA ALA A 156 2.51 -1.38 14.89
C ALA A 156 2.72 -2.39 13.77
N LEU A 157 1.73 -3.25 13.49
CA LEU A 157 1.76 -4.20 12.39
C LEU A 157 1.88 -3.50 11.03
N PHE A 158 1.10 -2.43 10.83
CA PHE A 158 1.11 -1.66 9.59
C PHE A 158 2.47 -0.97 9.35
N SER A 159 3.11 -0.44 10.42
CA SER A 159 4.44 0.16 10.33
C SER A 159 5.51 -0.89 10.03
N CYS A 160 5.42 -2.08 10.63
CA CYS A 160 6.30 -3.20 10.30
C CYS A 160 6.16 -3.62 8.82
N TYR A 161 4.93 -3.76 8.33
CA TYR A 161 4.63 -4.02 6.92
C TYR A 161 5.28 -2.98 6.00
N GLN A 162 5.14 -1.69 6.31
CA GLN A 162 5.73 -0.62 5.52
C GLN A 162 7.26 -0.69 5.50
N GLY A 163 7.88 -0.98 6.65
CA GLY A 163 9.32 -1.15 6.77
C GLY A 163 9.85 -2.30 5.90
N MET A 164 9.20 -3.47 5.93
CA MET A 164 9.58 -4.60 5.11
C MET A 164 9.41 -4.32 3.62
N MET A 165 8.34 -3.62 3.23
CA MET A 165 8.13 -3.17 1.84
C MET A 165 9.23 -2.21 1.37
N ALA A 166 9.66 -1.28 2.23
CA ALA A 166 10.74 -0.35 1.92
C ALA A 166 12.08 -1.11 1.76
N GLN A 167 12.38 -2.05 2.65
CA GLN A 167 13.59 -2.88 2.55
C GLN A 167 13.61 -3.74 1.29
N ALA A 168 12.49 -4.40 0.95
CA ALA A 168 12.39 -5.18 -0.28
C ALA A 168 12.66 -4.33 -1.52
N ARG A 169 12.17 -3.09 -1.57
CA ARG A 169 12.48 -2.14 -2.64
C ARG A 169 13.96 -1.75 -2.67
N ILE A 170 14.53 -1.38 -1.51
CA ILE A 170 15.94 -0.92 -1.39
C ILE A 170 16.90 -2.02 -1.83
N GLN A 171 16.65 -3.27 -1.42
CA GLN A 171 17.51 -4.40 -1.71
C GLN A 171 17.18 -5.09 -3.04
N ASN A 172 16.08 -4.69 -3.69
CA ASN A 172 15.53 -5.35 -4.88
C ASN A 172 15.29 -6.85 -4.66
N ASP A 173 14.92 -7.24 -3.45
CA ASP A 173 14.76 -8.63 -3.04
C ASP A 173 13.32 -8.90 -2.55
N ILE A 174 12.56 -9.68 -3.33
CA ILE A 174 11.18 -10.05 -2.99
C ILE A 174 11.10 -11.09 -1.88
N GLU A 175 12.15 -11.88 -1.67
CA GLU A 175 12.18 -12.92 -0.63
C GLU A 175 12.02 -12.33 0.78
N LEU A 176 12.42 -11.07 0.98
CA LEU A 176 12.19 -10.34 2.23
C LEU A 176 10.70 -10.24 2.61
N LEU A 177 9.80 -10.35 1.64
CA LEU A 177 8.36 -10.30 1.88
C LEU A 177 7.76 -11.65 2.30
N ARG A 178 8.46 -12.76 2.09
CA ARG A 178 7.97 -14.09 2.49
C ARG A 178 7.82 -14.25 4.00
N GLY A 179 8.63 -13.52 4.77
CA GLY A 179 8.56 -13.51 6.23
C GLY A 179 7.43 -12.66 6.82
N PHE A 180 6.58 -12.02 6.02
CA PHE A 180 5.51 -11.16 6.53
C PHE A 180 4.57 -11.86 7.50
N ARG A 181 4.18 -13.09 7.16
CA ARG A 181 3.25 -13.86 7.98
C ARG A 181 3.80 -14.07 9.38
N GLU A 182 5.03 -14.56 9.49
CA GLU A 182 5.68 -14.87 10.76
C GLU A 182 5.81 -13.61 11.61
N VAL A 183 6.30 -12.53 11.01
CA VAL A 183 6.44 -11.23 11.70
C VAL A 183 5.08 -10.69 12.12
N ALA A 184 4.05 -10.81 11.28
CA ALA A 184 2.70 -10.38 11.62
C ALA A 184 2.14 -11.16 12.82
N MET A 185 2.30 -12.48 12.85
CA MET A 185 1.83 -13.31 13.96
C MET A 185 2.58 -12.97 15.27
N GLU A 186 3.87 -12.65 15.18
CA GLU A 186 4.67 -12.22 16.33
C GLU A 186 4.22 -10.84 16.83
N VAL A 187 4.10 -9.85 15.95
CA VAL A 187 3.64 -8.49 16.31
C VAL A 187 2.22 -8.52 16.90
N LEU A 188 1.35 -9.35 16.34
CA LEU A 188 0.00 -9.52 16.87
C LEU A 188 -0.02 -10.25 18.21
N GLY A 189 1.02 -11.03 18.56
CA GLY A 189 1.05 -11.85 19.75
C GLY A 189 0.01 -12.97 19.68
N VAL A 190 -0.06 -13.66 18.53
CA VAL A 190 -1.02 -14.76 18.35
C VAL A 190 -0.73 -15.85 19.36
N LYS A 191 -1.75 -16.20 20.14
CA LYS A 191 -1.68 -17.26 21.13
C LYS A 191 -1.42 -18.60 20.41
N ARG A 192 -0.25 -19.21 20.65
CA ARG A 192 0.00 -20.58 20.19
C ARG A 192 -1.02 -21.46 20.88
N ALA A 193 -1.74 -22.29 20.11
CA ALA A 193 -2.57 -23.34 20.69
C ALA A 193 -1.67 -24.13 21.68
N SER A 194 -2.01 -24.08 22.96
CA SER A 194 -1.31 -24.88 23.96
C SER A 194 -1.42 -26.32 23.49
N ALA A 195 -0.28 -26.94 23.18
CA ALA A 195 -0.27 -28.37 22.96
C ALA A 195 -0.89 -28.95 24.22
N MET A 196 -2.09 -29.49 24.10
CA MET A 196 -2.72 -30.27 25.21
C MET A 196 -1.74 -31.39 25.53
N SER A 197 -1.02 -31.22 26.63
CA SER A 197 -0.27 -32.29 27.25
C SER A 197 -1.26 -33.37 27.64
N SER A 198 -1.32 -34.39 26.82
CA SER A 198 -1.94 -35.64 27.16
C SER A 198 -1.13 -36.23 28.33
N SER A 199 -1.72 -36.17 29.52
CA SER A 199 -1.29 -36.98 30.65
C SER A 199 -2.02 -38.31 30.61
#